data_c0771589c66ed7c0a41f9b15ffc1ddff
#
_entry.id   c0771589c66ed7c0a41f9b15ffc1ddff
#
_cell.length_a   1.000
_cell.length_b   1.000
_cell.length_c   1.000
_cell.angle_alpha   90.00
_cell.angle_beta   90.00
_cell.angle_gamma   90.00
#
_symmetry.space_group_name_H-M   'P 1'
#
loop_
_entity.id
_entity.type
_entity.pdbx_description
1 polymer ?
#
loop_
_entity_poly.entity_id
_entity_poly.type
_entity_poly.pdbx_seq_one_letter_code
_entity_poly.pdbx_strand_id
1 'polypeptide(L)'
;MLKVKDLNVYYGKIHAIKGITFEVNDGEIVTLIGANGAGKTTTLQTVSGLLRAEKGIISFQGEDISKVKPYQIPDLGIAHVPEGRQVFAEMTVYENLVMGAFIRKDKREIAQDMEMVFNYFPRLKERSKQIAGTLSGGEQQMLAIGRALMTRPKLLLLDEPSMGLAPILVDEIFSMIQTINSAGTTILLVEQNANKALRIANRGYVLETGKIKLHGTSEELLTNDEVRTAYLGG
;
A
#
# COMPACT_ATOMS: atom_id res chain seq x y z
N MET A 1 -15.04 -2.14 -3.82
CA MET A 1 -14.09 -1.00 -3.79
C MET A 1 -13.23 -0.96 -5.06
N LEU A 2 -12.18 -1.79 -5.17
CA LEU A 2 -11.30 -1.88 -6.35
C LEU A 2 -11.56 -3.18 -7.10
N LYS A 3 -11.63 -3.14 -8.44
CA LYS A 3 -11.65 -4.33 -9.29
C LYS A 3 -10.63 -4.16 -10.41
N VAL A 4 -9.81 -5.19 -10.59
CA VAL A 4 -8.81 -5.27 -11.66
C VAL A 4 -9.16 -6.50 -12.50
N LYS A 5 -9.32 -6.31 -13.81
CA LYS A 5 -9.74 -7.38 -14.74
C LYS A 5 -8.79 -7.46 -15.91
N ASP A 6 -8.25 -8.66 -16.14
CA ASP A 6 -7.37 -9.02 -17.27
C ASP A 6 -6.23 -8.01 -17.50
N LEU A 7 -5.57 -7.59 -16.39
CA LEU A 7 -4.53 -6.57 -16.43
C LEU A 7 -3.26 -7.11 -17.08
N ASN A 8 -2.79 -6.42 -18.13
CA ASN A 8 -1.56 -6.75 -18.84
C ASN A 8 -0.64 -5.53 -18.87
N VAL A 9 0.59 -5.67 -18.38
CA VAL A 9 1.57 -4.58 -18.28
C VAL A 9 2.90 -5.02 -18.87
N TYR A 10 3.53 -4.13 -19.64
CA TYR A 10 4.79 -4.37 -20.30
C TYR A 10 5.84 -3.30 -19.95
N TYR A 11 7.08 -3.72 -19.82
CA TYR A 11 8.26 -2.87 -19.85
C TYR A 11 9.00 -3.11 -21.18
N GLY A 12 8.72 -2.29 -22.17
CA GLY A 12 9.19 -2.54 -23.53
C GLY A 12 8.68 -3.89 -24.06
N LYS A 13 9.59 -4.86 -24.24
CA LYS A 13 9.24 -6.22 -24.70
C LYS A 13 8.95 -7.21 -23.57
N ILE A 14 9.19 -6.82 -22.32
CA ILE A 14 9.02 -7.71 -21.16
C ILE A 14 7.57 -7.65 -20.69
N HIS A 15 6.85 -8.77 -20.78
CA HIS A 15 5.49 -8.92 -20.26
C HIS A 15 5.54 -9.16 -18.74
N ALA A 16 5.43 -8.09 -17.97
CA ALA A 16 5.58 -8.11 -16.52
C ALA A 16 4.31 -8.61 -15.80
N ILE A 17 3.12 -8.18 -16.23
CA ILE A 17 1.82 -8.63 -15.72
C ILE A 17 1.03 -9.25 -16.86
N LYS A 18 0.53 -10.47 -16.63
CA LYS A 18 0.03 -11.38 -17.67
C LYS A 18 -1.43 -11.77 -17.45
N GLY A 19 -2.33 -10.80 -17.54
CA GLY A 19 -3.78 -11.02 -17.46
C GLY A 19 -4.27 -11.30 -16.03
N ILE A 20 -3.78 -10.56 -15.02
CA ILE A 20 -4.27 -10.77 -13.66
C ILE A 20 -5.65 -10.16 -13.45
N THR A 21 -6.45 -10.87 -12.64
CA THR A 21 -7.78 -10.42 -12.21
C THR A 21 -7.89 -10.59 -10.71
N PHE A 22 -8.19 -9.51 -9.99
CA PHE A 22 -8.38 -9.51 -8.54
C PHE A 22 -9.31 -8.39 -8.10
N GLU A 23 -9.77 -8.46 -6.87
CA GLU A 23 -10.62 -7.42 -6.29
C GLU A 23 -10.29 -7.17 -4.82
N VAL A 24 -10.62 -5.96 -4.38
CA VAL A 24 -10.56 -5.52 -2.97
C VAL A 24 -11.93 -4.96 -2.62
N ASN A 25 -12.60 -5.53 -1.61
CA ASN A 25 -13.88 -5.02 -1.14
C ASN A 25 -13.67 -3.90 -0.12
N ASP A 26 -14.73 -3.15 0.17
CA ASP A 26 -14.68 -2.08 1.16
C ASP A 26 -14.36 -2.65 2.56
N GLY A 27 -13.45 -2.01 3.26
CA GLY A 27 -13.05 -2.37 4.63
C GLY A 27 -12.12 -3.58 4.74
N GLU A 28 -11.73 -4.22 3.63
CA GLU A 28 -10.79 -5.34 3.65
C GLU A 28 -9.33 -4.90 3.68
N ILE A 29 -8.48 -5.74 4.30
CA ILE A 29 -7.06 -5.84 3.99
C ILE A 29 -6.90 -7.00 3.00
N VAL A 30 -6.47 -6.70 1.78
CA VAL A 30 -6.10 -7.71 0.78
C VAL A 30 -4.60 -7.65 0.56
N THR A 31 -3.95 -8.81 0.51
CA THR A 31 -2.51 -8.85 0.26
C THR A 31 -2.15 -9.52 -1.07
N LEU A 32 -1.18 -8.94 -1.78
CA LEU A 32 -0.49 -9.57 -2.91
C LEU A 32 0.87 -10.05 -2.41
N ILE A 33 1.07 -11.35 -2.35
CA ILE A 33 2.33 -11.97 -1.94
C ILE A 33 3.01 -12.65 -3.13
N GLY A 34 4.31 -12.82 -3.04
CA GLY A 34 5.10 -13.46 -4.08
C GLY A 34 6.58 -13.07 -3.99
N ALA A 35 7.43 -13.79 -4.71
CA ALA A 35 8.87 -13.51 -4.78
C ALA A 35 9.18 -12.15 -5.42
N ASN A 36 10.43 -11.68 -5.28
CA ASN A 36 10.90 -10.50 -5.99
C ASN A 36 10.79 -10.73 -7.51
N GLY A 37 10.31 -9.69 -8.23
CA GLY A 37 10.03 -9.79 -9.66
C GLY A 37 8.73 -10.50 -10.03
N ALA A 38 7.90 -10.93 -9.07
CA ALA A 38 6.60 -11.55 -9.37
C ALA A 38 5.58 -10.58 -10.00
N GLY A 39 5.80 -9.26 -9.90
CA GLY A 39 4.91 -8.23 -10.46
C GLY A 39 4.11 -7.45 -9.43
N LYS A 40 4.37 -7.63 -8.13
CA LYS A 40 3.64 -6.98 -7.04
C LYS A 40 3.66 -5.45 -7.13
N THR A 41 4.84 -4.84 -7.09
CA THR A 41 5.04 -3.38 -7.23
C THR A 41 4.49 -2.86 -8.55
N THR A 42 4.71 -3.59 -9.67
CA THR A 42 4.14 -3.24 -10.98
C THR A 42 2.62 -3.14 -10.94
N THR A 43 1.96 -4.05 -10.22
CA THR A 43 0.50 -4.03 -10.03
C THR A 43 0.06 -2.78 -9.27
N LEU A 44 0.71 -2.44 -8.13
CA LEU A 44 0.37 -1.23 -7.36
C LEU A 44 0.62 0.05 -8.17
N GLN A 45 1.75 0.14 -8.87
CA GLN A 45 2.07 1.28 -9.73
C GLN A 45 1.07 1.45 -10.87
N THR A 46 0.51 0.34 -11.37
CA THR A 46 -0.52 0.41 -12.41
C THR A 46 -1.87 0.86 -11.84
N VAL A 47 -2.25 0.38 -10.65
CA VAL A 47 -3.47 0.83 -9.95
C VAL A 47 -3.37 2.32 -9.59
N SER A 48 -2.20 2.82 -9.18
CA SER A 48 -1.96 4.24 -8.88
C SER A 48 -1.73 5.11 -10.12
N GLY A 49 -1.82 4.54 -11.34
CA GLY A 49 -1.68 5.25 -12.61
C GLY A 49 -0.24 5.64 -12.97
N LEU A 50 0.76 5.28 -12.16
CA LEU A 50 2.18 5.53 -12.43
C LEU A 50 2.68 4.71 -13.63
N LEU A 51 2.10 3.52 -13.85
CA LEU A 51 2.32 2.71 -15.03
C LEU A 51 1.02 2.57 -15.82
N ARG A 52 1.14 2.48 -17.15
CA ARG A 52 0.01 2.24 -18.03
C ARG A 52 -0.13 0.76 -18.34
N ALA A 53 -1.33 0.23 -18.16
CA ALA A 53 -1.68 -1.08 -18.68
C ALA A 53 -1.81 -1.02 -20.20
N GLU A 54 -1.35 -2.06 -20.91
CA GLU A 54 -1.61 -2.22 -22.34
C GLU A 54 -3.03 -2.75 -22.58
N LYS A 55 -3.48 -3.67 -21.69
CA LYS A 55 -4.83 -4.24 -21.72
C LYS A 55 -5.35 -4.42 -20.30
N GLY A 56 -6.66 -4.53 -20.18
CA GLY A 56 -7.35 -4.73 -18.92
C GLY A 56 -8.08 -3.48 -18.45
N ILE A 57 -8.87 -3.65 -17.41
CA ILE A 57 -9.68 -2.59 -16.81
C ILE A 57 -9.36 -2.54 -15.32
N ILE A 58 -9.16 -1.32 -14.82
CA ILE A 58 -9.07 -1.01 -13.39
C ILE A 58 -10.27 -0.14 -13.05
N SER A 59 -11.16 -0.62 -12.21
CA SER A 59 -12.29 0.17 -11.74
C SER A 59 -12.21 0.38 -10.22
N PHE A 60 -12.50 1.61 -9.81
CA PHE A 60 -12.54 2.02 -8.41
C PHE A 60 -13.90 2.65 -8.12
N GLN A 61 -14.62 2.11 -7.13
CA GLN A 61 -15.99 2.52 -6.77
C GLN A 61 -16.97 2.50 -7.97
N GLY A 62 -16.75 1.60 -8.92
CA GLY A 62 -17.59 1.46 -10.13
C GLY A 62 -17.11 2.29 -11.31
N GLU A 63 -16.21 3.24 -11.14
CA GLU A 63 -15.65 4.09 -12.19
C GLU A 63 -14.40 3.46 -12.81
N ASP A 64 -14.26 3.49 -14.13
CA ASP A 64 -13.04 3.05 -14.83
C ASP A 64 -11.93 4.11 -14.65
N ILE A 65 -10.87 3.72 -13.94
CA ILE A 65 -9.71 4.59 -13.70
C ILE A 65 -8.49 4.24 -14.56
N SER A 66 -8.59 3.29 -15.47
CA SER A 66 -7.47 2.77 -16.29
C SER A 66 -6.71 3.86 -17.06
N LYS A 67 -7.38 4.98 -17.38
CA LYS A 67 -6.81 6.09 -18.13
C LYS A 67 -6.66 7.38 -17.32
N VAL A 68 -7.03 7.38 -16.05
CA VAL A 68 -6.88 8.53 -15.16
C VAL A 68 -5.40 8.87 -15.01
N LYS A 69 -5.08 10.16 -14.98
CA LYS A 69 -3.69 10.62 -14.83
C LYS A 69 -3.22 10.43 -13.37
N PRO A 70 -1.93 10.10 -13.13
CA PRO A 70 -1.43 9.79 -11.77
C PRO A 70 -1.75 10.87 -10.73
N TYR A 71 -1.64 12.13 -11.10
CA TYR A 71 -1.90 13.25 -10.19
C TYR A 71 -3.38 13.45 -9.82
N GLN A 72 -4.31 12.78 -10.53
CA GLN A 72 -5.75 12.80 -10.25
C GLN A 72 -6.20 11.60 -9.40
N ILE A 73 -5.37 10.56 -9.28
CA ILE A 73 -5.69 9.35 -8.50
C ILE A 73 -5.96 9.67 -7.03
N PRO A 74 -5.18 10.57 -6.36
CA PRO A 74 -5.47 10.95 -4.98
C PRO A 74 -6.84 11.63 -4.80
N ASP A 75 -7.32 12.40 -5.78
CA ASP A 75 -8.64 13.05 -5.74
C ASP A 75 -9.80 12.02 -5.70
N LEU A 76 -9.57 10.82 -6.22
CA LEU A 76 -10.54 9.71 -6.15
C LEU A 76 -10.56 9.03 -4.77
N GLY A 77 -9.57 9.29 -3.93
CA GLY A 77 -9.43 8.67 -2.61
C GLY A 77 -8.51 7.43 -2.61
N ILE A 78 -7.56 7.34 -3.53
CA ILE A 78 -6.52 6.30 -3.54
C ILE A 78 -5.19 6.95 -3.16
N ALA A 79 -4.57 6.48 -2.07
CA ALA A 79 -3.21 6.88 -1.71
C ALA A 79 -2.23 5.72 -1.90
N HIS A 80 -1.00 6.02 -2.30
CA HIS A 80 0.05 5.04 -2.53
C HIS A 80 1.29 5.39 -1.70
N VAL A 81 1.74 4.45 -0.89
CA VAL A 81 3.02 4.45 -0.19
C VAL A 81 3.94 3.51 -0.95
N PRO A 82 4.84 4.03 -1.79
CA PRO A 82 5.73 3.20 -2.59
C PRO A 82 6.86 2.62 -1.73
N GLU A 83 7.53 1.60 -2.28
CA GLU A 83 8.77 1.08 -1.75
C GLU A 83 9.83 2.19 -1.59
N GLY A 84 10.68 2.07 -0.58
CA GLY A 84 11.76 3.03 -0.33
C GLY A 84 11.32 4.32 0.37
N ARG A 85 10.12 4.35 0.99
CA ARG A 85 9.61 5.42 1.87
C ARG A 85 9.32 6.75 1.17
N GLN A 86 10.22 7.23 0.31
CA GLN A 86 10.12 8.45 -0.52
C GLN A 86 9.60 9.68 0.26
N VAL A 87 10.20 9.94 1.43
CA VAL A 87 9.94 11.18 2.18
C VAL A 87 10.63 12.36 1.51
N PHE A 88 10.10 13.57 1.71
CA PHE A 88 10.78 14.81 1.32
C PHE A 88 11.89 15.08 2.35
N ALA A 89 13.12 14.65 2.05
CA ALA A 89 14.23 14.57 2.99
C ALA A 89 14.63 15.92 3.60
N GLU A 90 14.51 17.00 2.81
CA GLU A 90 14.87 18.37 3.23
C GLU A 90 13.76 19.09 4.00
N MET A 91 12.55 18.50 4.05
CA MET A 91 11.43 19.04 4.80
C MET A 91 11.37 18.43 6.19
N THR A 92 10.77 19.17 7.14
CA THR A 92 10.45 18.64 8.47
C THR A 92 9.39 17.54 8.39
N VAL A 93 9.23 16.77 9.46
CA VAL A 93 8.15 15.80 9.63
C VAL A 93 6.78 16.47 9.42
N TYR A 94 6.57 17.64 10.08
CA TYR A 94 5.32 18.40 9.96
C TYR A 94 5.03 18.82 8.52
N GLU A 95 6.01 19.36 7.82
CA GLU A 95 5.86 19.79 6.42
C GLU A 95 5.57 18.61 5.48
N ASN A 96 6.22 17.45 5.69
CA ASN A 96 5.90 16.23 4.96
C ASN A 96 4.42 15.83 5.12
N LEU A 97 3.89 15.89 6.35
CA LEU A 97 2.49 15.58 6.62
C LEU A 97 1.55 16.61 5.97
N VAL A 98 1.88 17.90 6.05
CA VAL A 98 1.11 18.96 5.38
C VAL A 98 1.06 18.75 3.87
N MET A 99 2.18 18.33 3.25
CA MET A 99 2.21 17.98 1.81
C MET A 99 1.25 16.85 1.46
N GLY A 100 0.98 15.91 2.38
CA GLY A 100 -0.04 14.88 2.18
C GLY A 100 -1.46 15.44 2.01
N ALA A 101 -1.75 16.59 2.61
CA ALA A 101 -3.04 17.28 2.50
C ALA A 101 -3.10 18.30 1.35
N PHE A 102 -2.10 18.35 0.44
CA PHE A 102 -1.96 19.40 -0.58
C PHE A 102 -3.20 19.60 -1.46
N ILE A 103 -3.91 18.52 -1.80
CA ILE A 103 -5.13 18.57 -2.63
C ILE A 103 -6.37 19.06 -1.86
N ARG A 104 -6.30 19.18 -0.53
CA ARG A 104 -7.43 19.47 0.36
C ARG A 104 -7.48 20.95 0.73
N LYS A 105 -8.70 21.44 1.02
CA LYS A 105 -8.95 22.85 1.37
C LYS A 105 -9.60 23.01 2.77
N ASP A 106 -9.98 21.93 3.40
CA ASP A 106 -10.72 21.82 4.67
C ASP A 106 -9.79 21.91 5.88
N LYS A 107 -9.27 23.11 6.15
CA LYS A 107 -8.26 23.38 7.20
C LYS A 107 -8.58 22.76 8.57
N ARG A 108 -9.85 22.77 8.99
CA ARG A 108 -10.27 22.20 10.29
C ARG A 108 -10.07 20.69 10.33
N GLU A 109 -10.49 20.00 9.27
CA GLU A 109 -10.39 18.55 9.18
C GLU A 109 -8.92 18.12 8.96
N ILE A 110 -8.13 18.90 8.20
CA ILE A 110 -6.67 18.66 8.06
C ILE A 110 -5.99 18.71 9.44
N ALA A 111 -6.36 19.65 10.31
CA ALA A 111 -5.81 19.73 11.66
C ALA A 111 -6.21 18.51 12.52
N GLN A 112 -7.44 18.01 12.38
CA GLN A 112 -7.92 16.79 13.05
C GLN A 112 -7.15 15.55 12.55
N ASP A 113 -6.93 15.45 11.24
CA ASP A 113 -6.19 14.33 10.65
C ASP A 113 -4.72 14.36 11.05
N MET A 114 -4.13 15.54 11.19
CA MET A 114 -2.77 15.70 11.72
C MET A 114 -2.66 15.13 13.13
N GLU A 115 -3.61 15.45 14.03
CA GLU A 115 -3.64 14.88 15.38
C GLU A 115 -3.90 13.37 15.36
N MET A 116 -4.77 12.88 14.47
CA MET A 116 -4.98 11.44 14.27
C MET A 116 -3.69 10.74 13.86
N VAL A 117 -2.95 11.28 12.89
CA VAL A 117 -1.65 10.74 12.47
C VAL A 117 -0.64 10.74 13.62
N PHE A 118 -0.60 11.81 14.41
CA PHE A 118 0.28 11.88 15.59
C PHE A 118 -0.14 10.90 16.70
N ASN A 119 -1.43 10.56 16.81
CA ASN A 119 -1.89 9.53 17.71
C ASN A 119 -1.49 8.12 17.24
N TYR A 120 -1.52 7.87 15.92
CA TYR A 120 -1.01 6.64 15.35
C TYR A 120 0.51 6.51 15.46
N PHE A 121 1.22 7.63 15.31
CA PHE A 121 2.68 7.69 15.29
C PHE A 121 3.21 8.73 16.28
N PRO A 122 3.19 8.48 17.61
CA PRO A 122 3.62 9.44 18.64
C PRO A 122 5.05 9.97 18.41
N ARG A 123 5.94 9.11 17.90
CA ARG A 123 7.32 9.48 17.55
C ARG A 123 7.38 10.61 16.52
N LEU A 124 6.46 10.66 15.57
CA LEU A 124 6.39 11.75 14.59
C LEU A 124 5.97 13.07 15.25
N LYS A 125 5.11 13.03 16.27
CA LYS A 125 4.72 14.21 17.06
C LYS A 125 5.91 14.79 17.81
N GLU A 126 6.66 13.94 18.53
CA GLU A 126 7.88 14.30 19.27
C GLU A 126 8.92 14.97 18.36
N ARG A 127 8.99 14.51 17.10
CA ARG A 127 9.98 14.92 16.09
C ARG A 127 9.41 15.83 14.99
N SER A 128 8.25 16.46 15.23
CA SER A 128 7.50 17.20 14.20
C SER A 128 8.31 18.28 13.50
N LYS A 129 9.27 18.90 14.20
CA LYS A 129 10.18 19.93 13.68
C LYS A 129 11.50 19.37 13.12
N GLN A 130 11.76 18.07 13.26
CA GLN A 130 13.00 17.46 12.79
C GLN A 130 12.95 17.27 11.25
N ILE A 131 14.10 17.43 10.60
CA ILE A 131 14.28 17.17 9.16
C ILE A 131 14.09 15.69 8.88
N ALA A 132 13.20 15.35 7.95
CA ALA A 132 12.76 13.98 7.67
C ALA A 132 13.91 13.06 7.21
N GLY A 133 14.89 13.59 6.48
CA GLY A 133 16.07 12.85 6.06
C GLY A 133 16.94 12.33 7.21
N THR A 134 16.82 12.92 8.42
CA THR A 134 17.59 12.53 9.62
C THR A 134 16.88 11.49 10.51
N LEU A 135 15.66 11.11 10.14
CA LEU A 135 14.90 10.07 10.85
C LEU A 135 15.48 8.68 10.59
N SER A 136 15.27 7.77 11.53
CA SER A 136 15.50 6.34 11.30
C SER A 136 14.64 5.79 10.18
N GLY A 137 15.03 4.64 9.60
CA GLY A 137 14.26 4.03 8.53
C GLY A 137 12.80 3.69 8.90
N GLY A 138 12.56 3.26 10.13
CA GLY A 138 11.20 3.00 10.61
C GLY A 138 10.38 4.28 10.79
N GLU A 139 10.98 5.34 11.33
CA GLU A 139 10.31 6.65 11.45
C GLU A 139 9.99 7.26 10.09
N GLN A 140 10.88 7.08 9.09
CA GLN A 140 10.59 7.49 7.71
C GLN A 140 9.43 6.70 7.09
N GLN A 141 9.33 5.40 7.41
CA GLN A 141 8.21 4.57 6.96
C GLN A 141 6.89 5.02 7.59
N MET A 142 6.89 5.28 8.90
CA MET A 142 5.75 5.87 9.62
C MET A 142 5.33 7.21 9.02
N LEU A 143 6.33 8.06 8.68
CA LEU A 143 6.08 9.35 8.05
C LEU A 143 5.46 9.20 6.65
N ALA A 144 5.93 8.26 5.85
CA ALA A 144 5.38 7.98 4.52
C ALA A 144 3.92 7.52 4.60
N ILE A 145 3.60 6.62 5.54
CA ILE A 145 2.22 6.16 5.80
C ILE A 145 1.38 7.33 6.34
N GLY A 146 1.88 8.08 7.32
CA GLY A 146 1.20 9.24 7.88
C GLY A 146 0.88 10.30 6.82
N ARG A 147 1.82 10.59 5.92
CA ARG A 147 1.61 11.50 4.79
C ARG A 147 0.50 11.01 3.85
N ALA A 148 0.45 9.70 3.58
CA ALA A 148 -0.61 9.12 2.77
C ALA A 148 -1.98 9.24 3.47
N LEU A 149 -2.05 9.05 4.77
CA LEU A 149 -3.30 9.20 5.55
C LEU A 149 -3.85 10.63 5.54
N MET A 150 -2.98 11.64 5.41
CA MET A 150 -3.40 13.04 5.30
C MET A 150 -4.26 13.33 4.06
N THR A 151 -4.28 12.44 3.05
CA THR A 151 -5.21 12.54 1.91
C THR A 151 -6.64 12.09 2.26
N ARG A 152 -6.90 11.47 3.41
CA ARG A 152 -8.13 10.72 3.77
C ARG A 152 -8.47 9.64 2.74
N PRO A 153 -7.58 8.68 2.50
CA PRO A 153 -7.81 7.71 1.45
C PRO A 153 -8.94 6.74 1.82
N LYS A 154 -9.74 6.38 0.82
CA LYS A 154 -10.66 5.25 0.90
C LYS A 154 -9.92 3.92 0.67
N LEU A 155 -8.88 3.96 -0.17
CA LEU A 155 -8.00 2.85 -0.46
C LEU A 155 -6.54 3.27 -0.28
N LEU A 156 -5.83 2.57 0.60
CA LEU A 156 -4.40 2.75 0.84
C LEU A 156 -3.63 1.60 0.20
N LEU A 157 -2.73 1.94 -0.72
CA LEU A 157 -1.81 1.02 -1.37
C LEU A 157 -0.48 1.07 -0.64
N LEU A 158 0.00 -0.07 -0.13
CA LEU A 158 1.26 -0.20 0.60
C LEU A 158 2.19 -1.16 -0.13
N ASP A 159 3.34 -0.66 -0.56
CA ASP A 159 4.34 -1.43 -1.30
C ASP A 159 5.53 -1.76 -0.40
N GLU A 160 5.60 -3.01 0.06
CA GLU A 160 6.62 -3.59 0.94
C GLU A 160 6.95 -2.70 2.15
N PRO A 161 5.94 -2.28 2.96
CA PRO A 161 6.14 -1.32 4.04
C PRO A 161 7.08 -1.82 5.15
N SER A 162 7.30 -3.13 5.25
CA SER A 162 8.18 -3.72 6.26
C SER A 162 9.64 -3.88 5.81
N MET A 163 9.95 -3.62 4.53
CA MET A 163 11.26 -3.92 3.96
C MET A 163 12.38 -3.10 4.61
N GLY A 164 13.46 -3.80 4.99
CA GLY A 164 14.66 -3.19 5.58
C GLY A 164 14.45 -2.60 6.97
N LEU A 165 13.39 -3.00 7.69
CA LEU A 165 13.14 -2.61 9.07
C LEU A 165 13.64 -3.68 10.07
N ALA A 166 14.00 -3.23 11.28
CA ALA A 166 14.26 -4.14 12.37
C ALA A 166 12.99 -4.92 12.78
N PRO A 167 13.09 -6.17 13.27
CA PRO A 167 11.92 -7.02 13.54
C PRO A 167 10.84 -6.36 14.41
N ILE A 168 11.24 -5.62 15.44
CA ILE A 168 10.31 -4.92 16.34
C ILE A 168 9.50 -3.84 15.60
N LEU A 169 10.12 -3.13 14.65
CA LEU A 169 9.45 -2.10 13.85
C LEU A 169 8.54 -2.72 12.79
N VAL A 170 8.90 -3.90 12.30
CA VAL A 170 8.01 -4.66 11.40
C VAL A 170 6.68 -4.96 12.12
N ASP A 171 6.72 -5.48 13.35
CA ASP A 171 5.51 -5.78 14.12
C ASP A 171 4.68 -4.51 14.41
N GLU A 172 5.35 -3.40 14.69
CA GLU A 172 4.70 -2.11 14.89
C GLU A 172 3.96 -1.63 13.63
N ILE A 173 4.60 -1.72 12.46
CA ILE A 173 3.99 -1.34 11.16
C ILE A 173 2.78 -2.23 10.86
N PHE A 174 2.86 -3.55 11.04
CA PHE A 174 1.72 -4.45 10.80
C PHE A 174 0.55 -4.18 11.75
N SER A 175 0.84 -3.94 13.04
CA SER A 175 -0.18 -3.53 14.02
C SER A 175 -0.85 -2.21 13.63
N MET A 176 -0.06 -1.25 13.14
CA MET A 176 -0.58 0.03 12.68
C MET A 176 -1.46 -0.12 11.42
N ILE A 177 -1.09 -0.98 10.47
CA ILE A 177 -1.91 -1.29 9.29
C ILE A 177 -3.28 -1.82 9.72
N GLN A 178 -3.33 -2.72 10.70
CA GLN A 178 -4.61 -3.21 11.24
C GLN A 178 -5.42 -2.10 11.92
N THR A 179 -4.77 -1.21 12.67
CA THR A 179 -5.43 -0.07 13.32
C THR A 179 -6.04 0.88 12.29
N ILE A 180 -5.30 1.21 11.22
CA ILE A 180 -5.77 2.05 10.11
C ILE A 180 -6.97 1.41 9.41
N ASN A 181 -6.93 0.10 9.17
CA ASN A 181 -8.05 -0.62 8.56
C ASN A 181 -9.26 -0.64 9.47
N SER A 182 -9.09 -0.90 10.77
CA SER A 182 -10.17 -0.90 11.77
C SER A 182 -10.86 0.47 11.89
N ALA A 183 -10.16 1.55 11.53
CA ALA A 183 -10.71 2.90 11.43
C ALA A 183 -11.49 3.14 10.11
N GLY A 184 -11.61 2.14 9.23
CA GLY A 184 -12.42 2.16 8.02
C GLY A 184 -11.67 2.32 6.70
N THR A 185 -10.33 2.41 6.71
CA THR A 185 -9.56 2.51 5.48
C THR A 185 -9.37 1.12 4.85
N THR A 186 -9.74 0.95 3.58
CA THR A 186 -9.47 -0.27 2.82
C THR A 186 -7.97 -0.33 2.44
N ILE A 187 -7.36 -1.50 2.49
CA ILE A 187 -5.91 -1.62 2.27
C ILE A 187 -5.60 -2.70 1.22
N LEU A 188 -4.77 -2.34 0.24
CA LEU A 188 -4.10 -3.30 -0.64
C LEU A 188 -2.61 -3.30 -0.28
N LEU A 189 -2.17 -4.41 0.32
CA LEU A 189 -0.83 -4.60 0.85
C LEU A 189 -0.02 -5.49 -0.09
N VAL A 190 1.13 -5.03 -0.52
CA VAL A 190 2.14 -5.85 -1.19
C VAL A 190 3.25 -6.13 -0.20
N GLU A 191 3.60 -7.40 -0.04
CA GLU A 191 4.65 -7.82 0.89
C GLU A 191 5.42 -9.05 0.39
N GLN A 192 6.70 -9.09 0.77
CA GLN A 192 7.52 -10.28 0.64
C GLN A 192 7.36 -11.20 1.86
N ASN A 193 7.15 -10.62 3.05
CA ASN A 193 6.88 -11.37 4.27
C ASN A 193 5.43 -11.90 4.26
N ALA A 194 5.22 -12.98 3.49
CA ALA A 194 3.91 -13.57 3.28
C ALA A 194 3.21 -13.99 4.60
N ASN A 195 3.97 -14.53 5.56
CA ASN A 195 3.43 -14.96 6.84
C ASN A 195 2.79 -13.80 7.61
N LYS A 196 3.53 -12.69 7.78
CA LYS A 196 3.01 -11.52 8.47
C LYS A 196 1.86 -10.86 7.72
N ALA A 197 1.97 -10.75 6.39
CA ALA A 197 0.93 -10.16 5.57
C ALA A 197 -0.39 -10.94 5.65
N LEU A 198 -0.35 -12.27 5.52
CA LEU A 198 -1.53 -13.12 5.61
C LEU A 198 -2.16 -13.11 7.02
N ARG A 199 -1.37 -12.97 8.09
CA ARG A 199 -1.93 -12.91 9.46
C ARG A 199 -2.81 -11.69 9.71
N ILE A 200 -2.64 -10.60 8.98
CA ILE A 200 -3.44 -9.38 9.14
C ILE A 200 -4.46 -9.20 8.02
N ALA A 201 -4.31 -9.90 6.90
CA ALA A 201 -5.19 -9.77 5.75
C ALA A 201 -6.47 -10.61 5.90
N ASN A 202 -7.54 -10.20 5.24
CA ASN A 202 -8.77 -10.98 5.09
C ASN A 202 -8.60 -12.03 3.97
N ARG A 203 -7.97 -11.61 2.85
CA ARG A 203 -7.75 -12.44 1.66
C ARG A 203 -6.38 -12.13 1.07
N GLY A 204 -5.88 -13.09 0.28
CA GLY A 204 -4.62 -12.91 -0.42
C GLY A 204 -4.63 -13.46 -1.85
N TYR A 205 -3.70 -12.94 -2.63
CA TYR A 205 -3.39 -13.42 -3.98
C TYR A 205 -1.90 -13.71 -4.06
N VAL A 206 -1.54 -14.90 -4.51
CA VAL A 206 -0.15 -15.32 -4.70
C VAL A 206 0.24 -15.04 -6.14
N LEU A 207 1.18 -14.10 -6.34
CA LEU A 207 1.71 -13.77 -7.64
C LEU A 207 3.00 -14.55 -7.93
N GLU A 208 3.07 -15.14 -9.11
CA GLU A 208 4.26 -15.81 -9.64
C GLU A 208 4.46 -15.43 -11.10
N THR A 209 5.60 -14.85 -11.42
CA THR A 209 6.00 -14.51 -12.80
C THR A 209 4.90 -13.75 -13.57
N GLY A 210 4.28 -12.77 -12.92
CA GLY A 210 3.24 -11.91 -13.50
C GLY A 210 1.83 -12.51 -13.60
N LYS A 211 1.56 -13.65 -12.96
CA LYS A 211 0.26 -14.30 -12.91
C LYS A 211 -0.20 -14.53 -11.47
N ILE A 212 -1.50 -14.55 -11.25
CA ILE A 212 -2.06 -15.06 -10.00
C ILE A 212 -2.07 -16.59 -10.08
N LYS A 213 -1.34 -17.25 -9.18
CA LYS A 213 -1.22 -18.69 -9.07
C LYS A 213 -2.29 -19.28 -8.14
N LEU A 214 -2.47 -18.66 -6.99
CA LEU A 214 -3.42 -19.04 -5.96
C LEU A 214 -4.09 -17.79 -5.40
N HIS A 215 -5.30 -17.93 -4.90
CA HIS A 215 -5.99 -16.90 -4.13
C HIS A 215 -7.00 -17.57 -3.18
N GLY A 216 -7.34 -16.88 -2.12
CA GLY A 216 -8.31 -17.37 -1.14
C GLY A 216 -8.36 -16.49 0.09
N THR A 217 -9.05 -16.93 1.12
CA THR A 217 -8.99 -16.33 2.45
C THR A 217 -7.58 -16.49 3.02
N SER A 218 -7.21 -15.65 3.96
CA SER A 218 -5.90 -15.75 4.61
C SER A 218 -5.74 -17.09 5.35
N GLU A 219 -6.79 -17.62 5.94
CA GLU A 219 -6.79 -18.92 6.62
C GLU A 219 -6.50 -20.08 5.63
N GLU A 220 -7.17 -20.09 4.48
CA GLU A 220 -6.93 -21.08 3.42
C GLU A 220 -5.49 -21.01 2.92
N LEU A 221 -4.95 -19.80 2.70
CA LEU A 221 -3.58 -19.62 2.20
C LEU A 221 -2.53 -19.97 3.26
N LEU A 222 -2.76 -19.66 4.54
CA LEU A 222 -1.85 -20.03 5.64
C LEU A 222 -1.75 -21.54 5.87
N THR A 223 -2.80 -22.29 5.53
CA THR A 223 -2.85 -23.75 5.67
C THR A 223 -2.50 -24.51 4.39
N ASN A 224 -2.39 -23.82 3.25
CA ASN A 224 -2.06 -24.42 1.96
C ASN A 224 -0.59 -24.86 1.91
N ASP A 225 -0.32 -26.14 1.62
CA ASP A 225 1.02 -26.72 1.63
C ASP A 225 1.97 -26.07 0.60
N GLU A 226 1.46 -25.71 -0.58
CA GLU A 226 2.25 -25.04 -1.62
C GLU A 226 2.68 -23.63 -1.16
N VAL A 227 1.77 -22.88 -0.55
CA VAL A 227 2.06 -21.54 0.01
C VAL A 227 3.04 -21.64 1.17
N ARG A 228 2.84 -22.63 2.06
CA ARG A 228 3.73 -22.86 3.21
C ARG A 228 5.15 -23.17 2.77
N THR A 229 5.32 -24.09 1.85
CA THR A 229 6.64 -24.49 1.36
C THR A 229 7.35 -23.35 0.60
N ALA A 230 6.62 -22.61 -0.24
CA ALA A 230 7.24 -21.59 -1.11
C ALA A 230 7.44 -20.23 -0.42
N TYR A 231 6.58 -19.84 0.54
CA TYR A 231 6.50 -18.46 1.02
C TYR A 231 6.46 -18.30 2.55
N LEU A 232 6.17 -19.34 3.34
CA LEU A 232 6.02 -19.21 4.80
C LEU A 232 7.21 -19.79 5.60
N GLY A 233 8.21 -20.34 4.93
CA GLY A 233 9.40 -20.91 5.58
C GLY A 233 9.06 -22.18 6.33
N GLY A 234 8.56 -23.20 5.61
CA GLY A 234 8.06 -24.47 6.11
C GLY A 234 8.95 -25.26 7.06
#